data_5e3dd09a63ba8f7383cfedcceb6e8399
#
_entry.id   5e3dd09a63ba8f7383cfedcceb6e8399
#
_cell.length_a   1.000
_cell.length_b   1.000
_cell.length_c   1.000
_cell.angle_alpha   90.00
_cell.angle_beta   90.00
_cell.angle_gamma   90.00
#
_symmetry.space_group_name_H-M   'P 1'
#
loop_
_entity.id
_entity.type
_entity.pdbx_description
1 polymer ?
#
loop_
_entity_poly.entity_id
_entity_poly.type
_entity_poly.pdbx_seq_one_letter_code
_entity_poly.pdbx_strand_id
1 'polypeptide(L)'
;MRIFYYQGKREPDYRTLMHYQKDFTLEGQKIPVSRLVIAEQTHSKEIHICREIDCGAGIGNKPQIPVADGLITNIPYQYLLIRTADCYPVFLLDNRRNVIAALHCGREGTRKNIIGEAVKLMEKHFYCQPMDITAIVGAGICHKHYEVSQEL
;
A
#
# COMPACT_ATOMS: atom_id res chain seq x y z
N MET A 1 -1.81 -18.39 -6.04
CA MET A 1 -2.51 -17.43 -5.14
C MET A 1 -3.30 -16.47 -6.02
N ARG A 2 -4.50 -16.05 -5.63
CA ARG A 2 -5.26 -15.01 -6.36
C ARG A 2 -4.89 -13.66 -5.74
N ILE A 3 -4.29 -12.78 -6.53
CA ILE A 3 -3.99 -11.39 -6.12
C ILE A 3 -5.18 -10.53 -6.51
N PHE A 4 -5.62 -9.66 -5.62
CA PHE A 4 -6.62 -8.64 -5.90
C PHE A 4 -6.23 -7.33 -5.23
N TYR A 5 -6.72 -6.24 -5.78
CA TYR A 5 -6.60 -4.91 -5.20
C TYR A 5 -7.99 -4.28 -5.12
N TYR A 6 -8.15 -3.34 -4.21
CA TYR A 6 -9.38 -2.59 -4.03
C TYR A 6 -9.04 -1.15 -3.66
N GLN A 7 -9.66 -0.21 -4.34
CA GLN A 7 -9.63 1.19 -3.95
C GLN A 7 -10.97 1.56 -3.34
N GLY A 8 -10.98 1.77 -2.03
CA GLY A 8 -12.16 2.19 -1.27
C GLY A 8 -12.58 3.63 -1.60
N LYS A 9 -13.82 3.94 -1.27
CA LYS A 9 -14.35 5.30 -1.25
C LYS A 9 -14.10 5.93 0.12
N ARG A 10 -14.48 7.22 0.30
CA ARG A 10 -14.39 7.92 1.58
C ARG A 10 -15.25 7.25 2.67
N GLU A 11 -16.33 6.61 2.29
CA GLU A 11 -17.20 5.84 3.18
C GLU A 11 -17.29 4.38 2.73
N PRO A 12 -17.23 3.42 3.65
CA PRO A 12 -17.04 3.59 5.10
C PRO A 12 -15.66 4.14 5.45
N ASP A 13 -15.58 4.94 6.52
CA ASP A 13 -14.30 5.45 7.01
C ASP A 13 -13.44 4.30 7.57
N TYR A 14 -12.44 3.89 6.82
CA TYR A 14 -11.56 2.78 7.20
C TYR A 14 -10.74 3.05 8.46
N ARG A 15 -10.63 4.32 8.93
CA ARG A 15 -10.05 4.63 10.23
C ARG A 15 -10.86 4.03 11.37
N THR A 16 -12.16 3.93 11.22
CA THR A 16 -13.04 3.28 12.21
C THR A 16 -12.82 1.77 12.28
N LEU A 17 -12.48 1.11 11.17
CA LEU A 17 -12.16 -0.32 11.18
C LEU A 17 -10.97 -0.66 12.06
N MET A 18 -9.99 0.26 12.14
CA MET A 18 -8.78 0.10 12.98
C MET A 18 -9.14 0.08 14.47
N HIS A 19 -10.16 0.86 14.88
CA HIS A 19 -10.62 0.92 16.27
C HIS A 19 -11.50 -0.27 16.64
N TYR A 20 -12.42 -0.65 15.76
CA TYR A 20 -13.42 -1.69 16.08
C TYR A 20 -12.88 -3.11 15.97
N GLN A 21 -11.72 -3.32 15.40
CA GLN A 21 -11.06 -4.64 15.24
C GLN A 21 -12.00 -5.70 14.64
N LYS A 22 -12.94 -5.29 13.80
CA LYS A 22 -13.92 -6.18 13.16
C LYS A 22 -13.51 -6.50 11.74
N ASP A 23 -13.53 -7.79 11.42
CA ASP A 23 -13.40 -8.24 10.05
C ASP A 23 -14.47 -7.58 9.18
N PHE A 24 -14.12 -7.31 7.94
CA PHE A 24 -15.03 -6.71 6.97
C PHE A 24 -15.00 -7.47 5.65
N THR A 25 -15.95 -7.15 4.76
CA THR A 25 -16.06 -7.81 3.46
C THR A 25 -15.87 -6.78 2.35
N LEU A 26 -14.98 -7.08 1.41
CA LEU A 26 -14.80 -6.33 0.18
C LEU A 26 -15.10 -7.23 -1.00
N GLU A 27 -16.03 -6.83 -1.86
CA GLU A 27 -16.42 -7.57 -3.07
C GLU A 27 -16.66 -9.07 -2.81
N GLY A 28 -17.35 -9.37 -1.69
CA GLY A 28 -17.65 -10.75 -1.29
C GLY A 28 -16.51 -11.50 -0.60
N GLN A 29 -15.31 -10.92 -0.52
CA GLN A 29 -14.20 -11.52 0.18
C GLN A 29 -14.09 -10.99 1.61
N LYS A 30 -14.06 -11.92 2.58
CA LYS A 30 -13.82 -11.59 3.99
C LYS A 30 -12.36 -11.20 4.19
N ILE A 31 -12.13 -10.04 4.80
CA ILE A 31 -10.82 -9.49 5.14
C ILE A 31 -10.66 -9.50 6.66
N PRO A 32 -9.87 -10.42 7.21
CA PRO A 32 -9.56 -10.41 8.63
C PRO A 32 -8.68 -9.19 8.97
N VAL A 33 -9.11 -8.34 9.89
CA VAL A 33 -8.31 -7.18 10.30
C VAL A 33 -6.98 -7.58 10.92
N SER A 34 -6.91 -8.76 11.55
CA SER A 34 -5.67 -9.32 12.08
C SER A 34 -4.61 -9.62 11.02
N ARG A 35 -4.99 -9.64 9.75
CA ARG A 35 -4.10 -9.88 8.60
C ARG A 35 -3.75 -8.60 7.83
N LEU A 36 -4.31 -7.46 8.23
CA LEU A 36 -3.95 -6.16 7.66
C LEU A 36 -2.55 -5.73 8.13
N VAL A 37 -1.87 -4.98 7.26
CA VAL A 37 -0.64 -4.26 7.59
C VAL A 37 -0.82 -2.81 7.17
N ILE A 38 -0.65 -1.90 8.12
CA ILE A 38 -0.81 -0.46 7.96
C ILE A 38 0.48 0.22 8.38
N ALA A 39 0.93 1.19 7.60
CA ALA A 39 2.12 1.98 7.90
C ALA A 39 1.77 3.43 8.29
N GLU A 40 2.65 4.04 9.07
CA GLU A 40 2.69 5.46 9.32
C GLU A 40 3.28 6.16 8.08
N GLN A 41 2.39 6.69 7.24
CA GLN A 41 2.76 7.35 5.99
C GLN A 41 3.24 8.77 6.29
N THR A 42 4.44 9.09 5.82
CA THR A 42 5.14 10.36 6.08
C THR A 42 5.48 11.13 4.80
N HIS A 43 4.90 10.75 3.67
CA HIS A 43 5.19 11.28 2.32
C HIS A 43 6.67 11.08 1.93
N SER A 44 7.25 9.98 2.37
CA SER A 44 8.63 9.57 2.09
C SER A 44 8.74 8.66 0.87
N LYS A 45 9.91 8.08 0.65
CA LYS A 45 10.10 6.95 -0.27
C LYS A 45 10.40 5.64 0.45
N GLU A 46 10.28 5.64 1.77
CA GLU A 46 10.62 4.48 2.59
C GLU A 46 9.61 3.36 2.38
N ILE A 47 10.12 2.14 2.23
CA ILE A 47 9.34 0.95 1.93
C ILE A 47 9.69 -0.15 2.91
N HIS A 48 8.67 -0.73 3.51
CA HIS A 48 8.80 -1.86 4.43
C HIS A 48 8.48 -3.18 3.73
N ILE A 49 9.38 -4.16 3.85
CA ILE A 49 9.10 -5.55 3.43
C ILE A 49 8.44 -6.27 4.60
N CYS A 50 7.17 -6.59 4.42
CA CYS A 50 6.35 -7.16 5.48
C CYS A 50 6.71 -8.62 5.77
N ARG A 51 6.70 -8.96 7.06
CA ARG A 51 6.87 -10.32 7.59
C ARG A 51 5.57 -10.78 8.24
N GLU A 52 5.47 -12.07 8.55
CA GLU A 52 4.28 -12.63 9.22
C GLU A 52 3.97 -11.90 10.55
N ILE A 53 4.98 -11.49 11.29
CA ILE A 53 4.82 -10.76 12.54
C ILE A 53 4.17 -9.38 12.35
N ASP A 54 4.21 -8.81 11.14
CA ASP A 54 3.65 -7.49 10.85
C ASP A 54 2.12 -7.54 10.65
N CYS A 55 1.53 -8.75 10.54
CA CYS A 55 0.08 -8.90 10.47
C CYS A 55 -0.61 -8.25 11.68
N GLY A 56 -1.64 -7.46 11.40
CA GLY A 56 -2.36 -6.67 12.41
C GLY A 56 -1.68 -5.35 12.80
N ALA A 57 -0.56 -4.97 12.16
CA ALA A 57 0.08 -3.67 12.42
C ALA A 57 -0.90 -2.51 12.13
N GLY A 58 -1.07 -1.61 13.11
CA GLY A 58 -2.03 -0.51 13.06
C GLY A 58 -3.45 -0.88 13.49
N ILE A 59 -3.68 -2.11 13.99
CA ILE A 59 -4.98 -2.57 14.47
C ILE A 59 -4.97 -2.65 15.99
N GLY A 60 -5.98 -2.04 16.62
CA GLY A 60 -6.08 -1.98 18.07
C GLY A 60 -4.85 -1.32 18.71
N ASN A 61 -4.20 -2.03 19.62
CA ASN A 61 -3.02 -1.53 20.33
C ASN A 61 -1.69 -1.88 19.62
N LYS A 62 -1.74 -2.60 18.49
CA LYS A 62 -0.51 -2.91 17.75
C LYS A 62 -0.07 -1.70 16.94
N PRO A 63 1.18 -1.22 17.11
CA PRO A 63 1.64 -0.04 16.40
C PRO A 63 1.65 -0.27 14.88
N GLN A 64 1.49 0.81 14.12
CA GLN A 64 1.72 0.81 12.69
C GLN A 64 3.20 0.51 12.38
N ILE A 65 3.47 0.05 11.17
CA ILE A 65 4.85 0.02 10.66
C ILE A 65 5.39 1.46 10.64
N PRO A 66 6.47 1.75 11.35
CA PRO A 66 6.97 3.13 11.46
C PRO A 66 7.54 3.60 10.11
N VAL A 67 7.28 4.86 9.79
CA VAL A 67 7.91 5.62 8.69
C VAL A 67 7.99 4.83 7.39
N ALA A 68 6.85 4.47 6.79
CA ALA A 68 6.83 3.81 5.48
C ALA A 68 5.66 4.32 4.64
N ASP A 69 5.94 4.66 3.40
CA ASP A 69 4.96 5.02 2.37
C ASP A 69 4.76 3.90 1.34
N GLY A 70 5.48 2.81 1.49
CA GLY A 70 5.34 1.59 0.72
C GLY A 70 5.39 0.34 1.58
N LEU A 71 4.60 -0.64 1.21
CA LEU A 71 4.57 -1.97 1.83
C LEU A 71 4.73 -3.02 0.73
N ILE A 72 5.58 -4.03 0.95
CA ILE A 72 5.76 -5.16 0.03
C ILE A 72 5.57 -6.45 0.80
N THR A 73 4.89 -7.45 0.21
CA THR A 73 4.74 -8.78 0.79
C THR A 73 4.64 -9.87 -0.27
N ASN A 74 5.08 -11.07 0.11
CA ASN A 74 4.78 -12.33 -0.58
C ASN A 74 4.02 -13.31 0.32
N ILE A 75 3.56 -12.84 1.48
CA ILE A 75 2.88 -13.68 2.47
C ILE A 75 1.43 -13.87 2.06
N PRO A 76 0.95 -15.13 1.92
CA PRO A 76 -0.44 -15.40 1.59
C PRO A 76 -1.41 -14.82 2.63
N TYR A 77 -2.52 -14.26 2.15
CA TYR A 77 -3.57 -13.68 3.00
C TYR A 77 -3.11 -12.54 3.91
N GLN A 78 -1.98 -11.91 3.61
CA GLN A 78 -1.59 -10.64 4.20
C GLN A 78 -2.14 -9.51 3.31
N TYR A 79 -2.80 -8.55 3.93
CA TYR A 79 -3.45 -7.44 3.24
C TYR A 79 -2.72 -6.13 3.54
N LEU A 80 -2.29 -5.45 2.50
CA LEU A 80 -1.60 -4.16 2.62
C LEU A 80 -2.62 -3.03 2.49
N LEU A 81 -2.62 -2.09 3.43
CA LEU A 81 -3.52 -0.95 3.41
C LEU A 81 -2.75 0.37 3.32
N ILE A 82 -3.00 1.10 2.25
CA ILE A 82 -2.49 2.46 2.01
C ILE A 82 -3.66 3.44 2.07
N ARG A 83 -3.46 4.56 2.74
CA ARG A 83 -4.45 5.64 2.88
C ARG A 83 -4.07 6.76 1.93
N THR A 84 -5.00 7.18 1.10
CA THR A 84 -4.84 8.31 0.19
C THR A 84 -6.07 9.22 0.26
N ALA A 85 -5.87 10.53 0.07
CA ALA A 85 -6.92 11.48 -0.23
C ALA A 85 -6.72 11.98 -1.66
N ASP A 86 -5.67 12.79 -1.88
CA ASP A 86 -5.32 13.37 -3.17
C ASP A 86 -4.15 12.65 -3.84
N CYS A 87 -3.25 12.06 -3.04
CA CYS A 87 -2.11 11.29 -3.54
C CYS A 87 -2.54 10.01 -4.25
N TYR A 88 -1.73 9.56 -5.21
CA TYR A 88 -2.02 8.35 -5.97
C TYR A 88 -1.60 7.09 -5.20
N PRO A 89 -2.50 6.11 -5.00
CA PRO A 89 -2.08 4.76 -4.65
C PRO A 89 -1.54 4.06 -5.90
N VAL A 90 -0.40 3.39 -5.77
CA VAL A 90 0.15 2.55 -6.82
C VAL A 90 0.31 1.13 -6.28
N PHE A 91 -0.20 0.15 -7.02
CA PHE A 91 -0.06 -1.25 -6.71
C PHE A 91 0.89 -1.90 -7.71
N LEU A 92 1.86 -2.67 -7.22
CA LEU A 92 2.74 -3.49 -8.05
C LEU A 92 2.46 -4.95 -7.76
N LEU A 93 2.33 -5.76 -8.81
CA LEU A 93 1.94 -7.16 -8.70
C LEU A 93 2.84 -8.02 -9.60
N ASP A 94 3.49 -9.01 -9.01
CA ASP A 94 4.16 -10.08 -9.72
C ASP A 94 3.44 -11.40 -9.43
N ASN A 95 2.65 -11.87 -10.40
CA ASN A 95 1.87 -13.11 -10.26
C ASN A 95 2.74 -14.37 -10.31
N ARG A 96 3.94 -14.30 -10.92
CA ARG A 96 4.84 -15.45 -10.99
C ARG A 96 5.53 -15.70 -9.65
N ARG A 97 5.90 -14.63 -8.95
CA ARG A 97 6.56 -14.68 -7.64
C ARG A 97 5.57 -14.57 -6.48
N ASN A 98 4.29 -14.30 -6.76
CA ASN A 98 3.26 -14.02 -5.76
C ASN A 98 3.66 -12.87 -4.80
N VAL A 99 4.19 -11.80 -5.37
CA VAL A 99 4.60 -10.60 -4.63
C VAL A 99 3.66 -9.45 -4.97
N ILE A 100 3.26 -8.71 -3.95
CA ILE A 100 2.49 -7.49 -4.11
C ILE A 100 3.16 -6.33 -3.37
N ALA A 101 3.00 -5.12 -3.91
CA ALA A 101 3.32 -3.89 -3.21
C ALA A 101 2.15 -2.92 -3.26
N ALA A 102 1.99 -2.13 -2.21
CA ALA A 102 1.06 -1.01 -2.14
C ALA A 102 1.84 0.24 -1.74
N LEU A 103 1.80 1.28 -2.58
CA LEU A 103 2.62 2.47 -2.47
C LEU A 103 1.75 3.72 -2.37
N HIS A 104 2.06 4.60 -1.42
CA HIS A 104 1.51 5.93 -1.32
C HIS A 104 2.39 6.90 -2.12
N CYS A 105 1.97 7.22 -3.34
CA CYS A 105 2.71 8.09 -4.24
C CYS A 105 2.24 9.55 -4.07
N GLY A 106 2.66 10.19 -2.99
CA GLY A 106 2.56 11.63 -2.81
C GLY A 106 3.66 12.35 -3.62
N ARG A 107 3.63 13.70 -3.62
CA ARG A 107 4.58 14.53 -4.36
C ARG A 107 6.05 14.14 -4.07
N GLU A 108 6.43 14.10 -2.80
CA GLU A 108 7.81 13.82 -2.40
C GLU A 108 8.20 12.36 -2.67
N GLY A 109 7.33 11.40 -2.40
CA GLY A 109 7.57 10.00 -2.72
C GLY A 109 7.78 9.79 -4.22
N THR A 110 6.96 10.44 -5.06
CA THR A 110 7.09 10.40 -6.52
C THR A 110 8.39 11.07 -6.98
N ARG A 111 8.71 12.27 -6.47
CA ARG A 111 9.97 12.97 -6.78
C ARG A 111 11.20 12.13 -6.41
N LYS A 112 11.13 11.40 -5.31
CA LYS A 112 12.20 10.50 -4.83
C LYS A 112 12.14 9.11 -5.45
N ASN A 113 11.25 8.88 -6.43
CA ASN A 113 11.09 7.65 -7.18
C ASN A 113 10.75 6.41 -6.33
N ILE A 114 9.74 6.52 -5.45
CA ILE A 114 9.28 5.42 -4.60
C ILE A 114 8.92 4.16 -5.42
N ILE A 115 8.39 4.31 -6.63
CA ILE A 115 8.02 3.19 -7.50
C ILE A 115 9.28 2.43 -7.93
N GLY A 116 10.30 3.15 -8.40
CA GLY A 116 11.57 2.52 -8.78
C GLY A 116 12.28 1.85 -7.61
N GLU A 117 12.21 2.43 -6.41
CA GLU A 117 12.73 1.79 -5.20
C GLU A 117 11.97 0.49 -4.86
N ALA A 118 10.64 0.50 -5.01
CA ALA A 118 9.82 -0.72 -4.80
C ALA A 118 10.19 -1.83 -5.78
N VAL A 119 10.34 -1.51 -7.07
CA VAL A 119 10.77 -2.48 -8.09
C VAL A 119 12.13 -3.07 -7.74
N LYS A 120 13.13 -2.24 -7.37
CA LYS A 120 14.46 -2.72 -6.94
C LYS A 120 14.39 -3.66 -5.74
N LEU A 121 13.53 -3.34 -4.75
CA LEU A 121 13.34 -4.21 -3.59
C LEU A 121 12.67 -5.53 -3.97
N MET A 122 11.68 -5.50 -4.88
CA MET A 122 11.03 -6.71 -5.40
C MET A 122 12.03 -7.60 -6.18
N GLU A 123 12.90 -7.01 -7.00
CA GLU A 123 13.98 -7.74 -7.68
C GLU A 123 14.94 -8.36 -6.67
N LYS A 124 15.45 -7.55 -5.75
CA LYS A 124 16.49 -7.94 -4.80
C LYS A 124 16.06 -9.03 -3.83
N HIS A 125 14.85 -8.91 -3.29
CA HIS A 125 14.39 -9.77 -2.19
C HIS A 125 13.48 -10.92 -2.63
N PHE A 126 12.83 -10.79 -3.80
CA PHE A 126 11.85 -11.76 -4.27
C PHE A 126 12.16 -12.30 -5.68
N TYR A 127 13.27 -11.83 -6.30
CA TYR A 127 13.68 -12.25 -7.64
C TYR A 127 12.62 -11.97 -8.70
N CYS A 128 11.80 -10.92 -8.50
CA CYS A 128 10.87 -10.42 -9.50
C CYS A 128 11.65 -9.88 -10.71
N GLN A 129 11.09 -10.07 -11.90
CA GLN A 129 11.64 -9.42 -13.10
C GLN A 129 10.78 -8.20 -13.42
N PRO A 130 11.35 -7.00 -13.71
CA PRO A 130 10.56 -5.80 -14.00
C PRO A 130 9.51 -6.01 -15.09
N MET A 131 9.81 -6.81 -16.10
CA MET A 131 8.91 -7.14 -17.20
C MET A 131 7.69 -8.00 -16.78
N ASP A 132 7.77 -8.67 -15.64
CA ASP A 132 6.68 -9.49 -15.07
C ASP A 132 5.83 -8.71 -14.05
N ILE A 133 6.26 -7.49 -13.70
CA ILE A 133 5.55 -6.64 -12.74
C ILE A 133 4.46 -5.85 -13.45
N THR A 134 3.23 -6.05 -13.04
CA THR A 134 2.10 -5.21 -13.45
C THR A 134 1.96 -4.05 -12.46
N ALA A 135 1.91 -2.82 -12.97
CA ALA A 135 1.65 -1.63 -12.18
C ALA A 135 0.22 -1.15 -12.41
N ILE A 136 -0.51 -0.85 -11.33
CA ILE A 136 -1.86 -0.30 -11.36
C ILE A 136 -1.84 1.01 -10.58
N VAL A 137 -2.24 2.09 -11.24
CA VAL A 137 -2.37 3.41 -10.62
C VAL A 137 -3.83 3.65 -10.28
N GLY A 138 -4.12 3.87 -9.01
CA GLY A 138 -5.46 4.18 -8.55
C GLY A 138 -5.82 5.67 -8.74
N ALA A 139 -7.02 6.06 -8.31
CA ALA A 139 -7.49 7.43 -8.41
C ALA A 139 -6.75 8.35 -7.42
N GLY A 140 -6.45 9.54 -7.86
CA GLY A 140 -5.89 10.64 -7.10
C GLY A 140 -6.37 11.98 -7.64
N ILE A 141 -5.81 13.08 -7.15
CA ILE A 141 -6.17 14.43 -7.59
C ILE A 141 -5.81 14.64 -9.06
N CYS A 142 -6.73 15.22 -9.84
CA CYS A 142 -6.43 15.50 -11.24
C CYS A 142 -5.59 16.79 -11.38
N HIS A 143 -4.85 16.89 -12.48
CA HIS A 143 -3.95 18.03 -12.76
C HIS A 143 -4.60 19.40 -12.71
N LYS A 144 -5.92 19.48 -12.99
CA LYS A 144 -6.66 20.76 -12.97
C LYS A 144 -6.92 21.30 -11.55
N HIS A 145 -6.89 20.42 -10.55
CA HIS A 145 -7.16 20.76 -9.15
C HIS A 145 -5.90 20.70 -8.29
N TYR A 146 -4.76 20.31 -8.88
CA TYR A 146 -3.50 20.21 -8.17
C TYR A 146 -2.78 21.56 -8.22
N GLU A 147 -3.10 22.40 -7.24
CA GLU A 147 -2.47 23.73 -7.10
C GLU A 147 -1.11 23.58 -6.44
N VAL A 148 -0.10 24.22 -7.00
CA VAL A 148 1.26 24.32 -6.46
C VAL A 148 1.70 25.77 -6.45
N SER A 149 2.46 26.17 -5.43
CA SER A 149 3.06 27.51 -5.40
C SER A 149 4.14 27.67 -6.48
N GLN A 150 4.43 28.91 -6.87
CA GLN A 150 5.48 29.23 -7.86
C GLN A 150 6.91 28.91 -7.36
N GLU A 151 7.08 28.63 -6.08
CA GLU A 151 8.37 28.33 -5.42
C GLU A 151 8.74 26.85 -5.48
N LEU A 152 8.06 26.06 -6.33
CA LEU A 152 8.26 24.61 -6.43
C LEU A 152 8.97 24.22 -7.72
#